data_5311c47c7618cb7e441ede867b1dc8d6
#
_entry.id   5311c47c7618cb7e441ede867b1dc8d6
#
_cell.length_a   1.000
_cell.length_b   1.000
_cell.length_c   1.000
_cell.angle_alpha   90.00
_cell.angle_beta   90.00
_cell.angle_gamma   90.00
#
_symmetry.space_group_name_H-M   'P 1'
#
loop_
_entity.id
_entity.type
_entity.pdbx_description
1 polymer ?
#
loop_
_entity_poly.entity_id
_entity_poly.type
_entity_poly.pdbx_seq_one_letter_code
_entity_poly.pdbx_strand_id
1 'polypeptide(L)'
;MKDFGYCVWYIPENGPWHRFTNGFTPHVTIKHSLSYSDALRLYLAIDPKTIEVQLDSARVSVEEDFWALFYNLKPIENKPDWYPKDPHISFLYQYNEPITSIHVNHLKQYLVPYKSNLRQIALVYCKGHYRKWKILQIK
;
A
#
# COMPACT_ATOMS: atom_id res chain seq x y z
N MET A 1 2.27 -1.59 -19.60
CA MET A 1 2.38 -1.27 -18.17
C MET A 1 1.18 -1.84 -17.42
N LYS A 2 1.44 -2.43 -16.28
CA LYS A 2 0.38 -3.11 -15.52
C LYS A 2 -0.72 -2.14 -15.08
N ASP A 3 -1.97 -2.54 -15.28
CA ASP A 3 -3.14 -1.77 -14.90
C ASP A 3 -3.74 -2.38 -13.62
N PHE A 4 -3.67 -1.64 -12.53
CA PHE A 4 -4.30 -2.05 -11.27
C PHE A 4 -5.77 -1.64 -11.17
N GLY A 5 -6.31 -0.98 -12.20
CA GLY A 5 -7.71 -0.56 -12.22
C GLY A 5 -8.04 0.47 -11.15
N TYR A 6 -9.22 0.33 -10.56
CA TYR A 6 -9.58 1.09 -9.36
C TYR A 6 -9.29 0.22 -8.14
N CYS A 7 -8.86 0.88 -7.07
CA CYS A 7 -8.43 0.21 -5.86
C CYS A 7 -9.08 0.85 -4.64
N VAL A 8 -9.12 0.09 -3.56
CA VAL A 8 -9.45 0.61 -2.24
C VAL A 8 -8.24 0.38 -1.35
N TRP A 9 -7.76 1.46 -0.74
CA TRP A 9 -6.56 1.45 0.09
C TRP A 9 -6.87 1.78 1.54
N TYR A 10 -6.09 1.20 2.45
CA TYR A 10 -6.02 1.62 3.83
C TYR A 10 -4.73 2.41 4.04
N ILE A 11 -4.86 3.65 4.50
CA ILE A 11 -3.74 4.60 4.53
C ILE A 11 -3.24 4.77 5.96
N PRO A 12 -1.93 4.58 6.18
CA PRO A 12 -1.33 4.83 7.48
C PRO A 12 -1.28 6.32 7.79
N GLU A 13 -1.24 6.65 9.06
CA GLU A 13 -0.98 8.02 9.50
C GLU A 13 0.41 8.46 9.04
N ASN A 14 0.61 9.78 8.97
CA ASN A 14 1.89 10.35 8.56
C ASN A 14 3.04 9.85 9.44
N GLY A 15 4.13 9.44 8.79
CA GLY A 15 5.30 8.90 9.47
C GLY A 15 6.53 8.93 8.59
N PRO A 16 7.68 8.43 9.10
CA PRO A 16 8.94 8.50 8.36
C PRO A 16 8.92 7.77 7.03
N TRP A 17 8.07 6.80 6.86
CA TRP A 17 7.94 6.03 5.62
C TRP A 17 7.46 6.85 4.42
N HIS A 18 6.78 7.97 4.63
CA HIS A 18 6.37 8.85 3.54
C HIS A 18 7.57 9.44 2.78
N ARG A 19 8.76 9.40 3.36
CA ARG A 19 9.99 9.90 2.73
C ARG A 19 10.57 8.95 1.70
N PHE A 20 10.15 7.69 1.70
CA PHE A 20 10.73 6.65 0.85
C PHE A 20 9.92 6.33 -0.39
N THR A 21 8.71 6.81 -0.47
CA THR A 21 7.89 6.59 -1.65
C THR A 21 8.28 7.53 -2.78
N ASN A 22 8.16 7.03 -3.99
CA ASN A 22 8.51 7.80 -5.21
C ASN A 22 7.38 8.74 -5.66
N GLY A 23 6.69 9.38 -4.74
CA GLY A 23 5.62 10.32 -5.07
C GLY A 23 4.22 9.72 -5.08
N PHE A 24 4.04 8.53 -4.52
CA PHE A 24 2.73 7.97 -4.25
C PHE A 24 2.49 7.87 -2.74
N THR A 25 1.23 7.75 -2.35
CA THR A 25 0.87 7.63 -0.93
C THR A 25 1.16 6.21 -0.44
N PRO A 26 1.90 6.03 0.67
CA PRO A 26 2.06 4.71 1.30
C PRO A 26 0.69 4.15 1.65
N HIS A 27 0.48 2.86 1.42
CA HIS A 27 -0.84 2.28 1.62
C HIS A 27 -0.79 0.77 1.77
N VAL A 28 -1.82 0.23 2.41
CA VAL A 28 -2.15 -1.19 2.37
C VAL A 28 -3.28 -1.37 1.36
N THR A 29 -3.07 -2.16 0.34
CA THR A 29 -4.13 -2.43 -0.64
C THR A 29 -5.15 -3.37 -0.03
N ILE A 30 -6.39 -2.90 0.11
CA ILE A 30 -7.52 -3.75 0.53
C ILE A 30 -7.96 -4.61 -0.65
N LYS A 31 -8.16 -3.98 -1.81
CA LYS A 31 -8.50 -4.67 -3.04
C LYS A 31 -8.11 -3.84 -4.26
N HIS A 32 -7.69 -4.51 -5.32
CA HIS A 32 -7.28 -3.87 -6.56
C HIS A 32 -7.96 -4.51 -7.77
N SER A 33 -7.72 -3.96 -8.94
CA SER A 33 -8.24 -4.48 -10.23
C SER A 33 -9.77 -4.51 -10.28
N LEU A 34 -10.38 -3.47 -9.72
CA LEU A 34 -11.84 -3.33 -9.68
C LEU A 34 -12.30 -2.36 -10.78
N SER A 35 -13.57 -2.52 -11.18
CA SER A 35 -14.28 -1.47 -11.89
C SER A 35 -14.52 -0.29 -10.93
N TYR A 36 -14.79 0.89 -11.48
CA TYR A 36 -15.12 2.05 -10.65
C TYR A 36 -16.32 1.76 -9.74
N SER A 37 -17.39 1.16 -10.28
CA SER A 37 -18.59 0.89 -9.50
C SER A 37 -18.35 -0.12 -8.38
N ASP A 38 -17.55 -1.16 -8.62
CA ASP A 38 -17.22 -2.14 -7.57
C ASP A 38 -16.32 -1.55 -6.50
N ALA A 39 -15.35 -0.74 -6.89
CA ALA A 39 -14.47 -0.05 -5.95
C ALA A 39 -15.25 0.95 -5.10
N LEU A 40 -16.13 1.72 -5.70
CA LEU A 40 -16.99 2.66 -4.98
C LEU A 40 -17.90 1.94 -3.99
N ARG A 41 -18.50 0.82 -4.39
CA ARG A 41 -19.35 0.01 -3.52
C ARG A 41 -18.58 -0.49 -2.31
N LEU A 42 -17.37 -1.02 -2.53
CA LEU A 42 -16.53 -1.47 -1.44
C LEU A 42 -16.12 -0.32 -0.52
N TYR A 43 -15.71 0.80 -1.10
CA TYR A 43 -15.34 2.01 -0.35
C TYR A 43 -16.48 2.47 0.55
N LEU A 44 -17.69 2.54 0.03
CA LEU A 44 -18.85 2.99 0.79
C LEU A 44 -19.26 2.00 1.89
N ALA A 45 -18.98 0.71 1.70
CA ALA A 45 -19.34 -0.34 2.66
C ALA A 45 -18.39 -0.41 3.86
N ILE A 46 -17.18 0.13 3.77
CA ILE A 46 -16.19 0.06 4.84
C ILE A 46 -16.36 1.22 5.81
N ASP A 47 -16.52 0.91 7.09
CA ASP A 47 -16.43 1.91 8.15
C ASP A 47 -14.97 2.05 8.59
N PRO A 48 -14.38 3.26 8.50
CA PRO A 48 -13.01 3.47 8.92
C PRO A 48 -12.81 3.12 10.39
N LYS A 49 -11.78 2.35 10.67
CA LYS A 49 -11.42 1.94 12.02
C LYS A 49 -9.92 2.06 12.14
N THR A 50 -9.44 2.71 13.20
CA THR A 50 -8.00 2.79 13.44
C THR A 50 -7.45 1.42 13.84
N ILE A 51 -6.47 0.94 13.10
CA ILE A 51 -5.82 -0.35 13.34
C ILE A 51 -4.34 -0.12 13.52
N GLU A 52 -3.79 -0.48 14.70
CA GLU A 52 -2.35 -0.46 14.92
C GLU A 52 -1.71 -1.64 14.19
N VAL A 53 -0.67 -1.34 13.42
CA VAL A 53 0.11 -2.32 12.66
C VAL A 53 1.58 -2.21 12.97
N GLN A 54 2.29 -3.33 12.82
CA GLN A 54 3.74 -3.38 12.98
C GLN A 54 4.37 -3.97 11.73
N LEU A 55 5.45 -3.35 11.27
CA LEU A 55 6.23 -3.87 10.15
C LEU A 55 6.92 -5.17 10.55
N ASP A 56 6.93 -6.14 9.66
CA ASP A 56 7.55 -7.46 9.89
C ASP A 56 8.81 -7.60 9.03
N SER A 57 8.66 -7.87 7.75
CA SER A 57 9.77 -8.14 6.86
C SER A 57 9.65 -7.40 5.54
N ALA A 58 10.79 -6.91 5.02
CA ALA A 58 10.84 -6.30 3.70
C ALA A 58 10.84 -7.39 2.63
N ARG A 59 10.14 -7.13 1.53
CA ARG A 59 10.03 -8.07 0.42
C ARG A 59 10.10 -7.32 -0.91
N VAL A 60 10.80 -7.90 -1.88
CA VAL A 60 10.84 -7.40 -3.25
C VAL A 60 9.99 -8.32 -4.12
N SER A 61 9.05 -7.73 -4.84
CA SER A 61 8.25 -8.42 -5.85
C SER A 61 8.77 -8.06 -7.24
N VAL A 62 8.97 -9.06 -8.08
CA VAL A 62 9.41 -8.88 -9.46
C VAL A 62 8.23 -9.19 -10.36
N GLU A 63 7.76 -8.18 -11.06
CA GLU A 63 6.66 -8.29 -12.01
C GLU A 63 7.19 -8.15 -13.43
N GLU A 64 6.34 -8.39 -14.41
CA GLU A 64 6.72 -8.28 -15.82
C GLU A 64 7.22 -6.87 -16.19
N ASP A 65 6.50 -5.85 -15.73
CA ASP A 65 6.74 -4.46 -16.10
C ASP A 65 7.48 -3.66 -15.04
N PHE A 66 7.58 -4.16 -13.81
CA PHE A 66 8.10 -3.37 -12.70
C PHE A 66 8.58 -4.25 -11.54
N TRP A 67 9.33 -3.61 -10.66
CA TRP A 67 9.74 -4.16 -9.37
C TRP A 67 9.05 -3.36 -8.27
N ALA A 68 8.66 -4.02 -7.20
CA ALA A 68 8.06 -3.36 -6.04
C ALA A 68 8.76 -3.77 -4.76
N LEU A 69 8.96 -2.80 -3.86
CA LEU A 69 9.49 -3.03 -2.53
C LEU A 69 8.40 -2.71 -1.52
N PHE A 70 8.12 -3.66 -0.63
CA PHE A 70 7.13 -3.46 0.41
C PHE A 70 7.51 -4.19 1.70
N TYR A 71 6.86 -3.76 2.79
CA TYR A 71 6.93 -4.43 4.08
C TYR A 71 5.67 -5.23 4.32
N ASN A 72 5.85 -6.50 4.68
CA ASN A 72 4.77 -7.30 5.23
C ASN A 72 4.42 -6.76 6.62
N LEU A 73 3.15 -6.81 6.96
CA LEU A 73 2.68 -6.44 8.30
C LEU A 73 2.52 -7.70 9.15
N LYS A 74 2.79 -7.58 10.44
CA LYS A 74 2.53 -8.67 11.38
C LYS A 74 1.04 -8.96 11.45
N PRO A 75 0.64 -10.23 11.65
CA PRO A 75 -0.77 -10.58 11.84
C PRO A 75 -1.37 -9.80 13.02
N ILE A 76 -2.65 -9.43 12.88
CA ILE A 76 -3.41 -8.77 13.93
C ILE A 76 -4.59 -9.63 14.35
N GLU A 77 -5.04 -9.45 15.61
CA GLU A 77 -6.24 -10.09 16.12
C GLU A 77 -7.46 -9.22 15.85
N ASN A 78 -8.65 -9.83 15.81
CA ASN A 78 -9.93 -9.13 15.66
C ASN A 78 -9.99 -8.22 14.42
N LYS A 79 -9.38 -8.68 13.34
CA LYS A 79 -9.37 -7.92 12.09
C LYS A 79 -10.77 -7.89 11.46
N PRO A 80 -11.16 -6.76 10.83
CA PRO A 80 -12.41 -6.70 10.06
C PRO A 80 -12.41 -7.68 8.89
N ASP A 81 -13.60 -8.09 8.44
CA ASP A 81 -13.74 -9.04 7.33
C ASP A 81 -13.10 -8.55 6.03
N TRP A 82 -13.09 -7.25 5.81
CA TRP A 82 -12.51 -6.63 4.63
C TRP A 82 -10.99 -6.45 4.71
N TYR A 83 -10.38 -6.71 5.87
CA TYR A 83 -8.92 -6.58 6.04
C TYR A 83 -8.21 -7.60 5.13
N PRO A 84 -7.16 -7.20 4.39
CA PRO A 84 -6.52 -8.11 3.44
C PRO A 84 -5.84 -9.30 4.12
N LYS A 85 -5.80 -10.42 3.41
CA LYS A 85 -5.19 -11.65 3.93
C LYS A 85 -3.67 -11.59 4.01
N ASP A 86 -3.04 -10.85 3.09
CA ASP A 86 -1.59 -10.67 3.02
C ASP A 86 -1.27 -9.19 3.07
N PRO A 87 -1.44 -8.56 4.24
CA PRO A 87 -1.29 -7.10 4.33
C PRO A 87 0.17 -6.70 4.20
N HIS A 88 0.42 -5.70 3.36
CA HIS A 88 1.75 -5.13 3.19
C HIS A 88 1.63 -3.67 2.79
N ILE A 89 2.66 -2.88 3.11
CA ILE A 89 2.76 -1.47 2.73
C ILE A 89 3.79 -1.34 1.62
N SER A 90 3.37 -0.78 0.48
CA SER A 90 4.24 -0.53 -0.66
C SER A 90 5.03 0.76 -0.47
N PHE A 91 6.33 0.72 -0.74
CA PHE A 91 7.23 1.85 -0.56
C PHE A 91 7.88 2.33 -1.84
N LEU A 92 8.15 1.44 -2.79
CA LEU A 92 8.91 1.78 -3.99
C LEU A 92 8.41 0.97 -5.17
N TYR A 93 8.24 1.64 -6.31
CA TYR A 93 8.01 1.02 -7.61
C TYR A 93 9.09 1.49 -8.56
N GLN A 94 9.75 0.55 -9.26
CA GLN A 94 10.71 0.87 -10.31
C GLN A 94 10.33 0.13 -11.59
N TYR A 95 10.22 0.86 -12.69
CA TYR A 95 9.72 0.28 -13.93
C TYR A 95 10.81 -0.18 -14.88
N ASN A 96 11.99 0.42 -14.85
CA ASN A 96 13.08 0.11 -15.77
C ASN A 96 14.37 -0.34 -15.07
N GLU A 97 14.34 -0.46 -13.76
CA GLU A 97 15.51 -0.81 -12.96
C GLU A 97 15.13 -1.80 -11.87
N PRO A 98 16.01 -2.75 -11.57
CA PRO A 98 15.76 -3.67 -10.46
C PRO A 98 15.88 -2.97 -9.10
N ILE A 99 15.11 -3.46 -8.14
CA ILE A 99 15.28 -3.09 -6.74
C ILE A 99 16.34 -4.02 -6.14
N THR A 100 17.40 -3.44 -5.60
CA THR A 100 18.56 -4.18 -5.09
C THR A 100 18.55 -4.24 -3.56
N SER A 101 19.52 -4.98 -2.99
CA SER A 101 19.72 -5.03 -1.55
C SER A 101 20.06 -3.66 -0.96
N ILE A 102 20.61 -2.75 -1.74
CA ILE A 102 20.90 -1.38 -1.30
C ILE A 102 19.60 -0.66 -0.94
N HIS A 103 18.57 -0.76 -1.79
CA HIS A 103 17.26 -0.19 -1.52
C HIS A 103 16.64 -0.78 -0.25
N VAL A 104 16.70 -2.10 -0.11
CA VAL A 104 16.13 -2.81 1.04
C VAL A 104 16.83 -2.39 2.33
N ASN A 105 18.16 -2.35 2.34
CA ASN A 105 18.95 -1.99 3.51
C ASN A 105 18.72 -0.52 3.90
N HIS A 106 18.65 0.36 2.93
CA HIS A 106 18.33 1.77 3.18
C HIS A 106 16.97 1.92 3.87
N LEU A 107 15.96 1.23 3.38
CA LEU A 107 14.63 1.24 3.99
C LEU A 107 14.66 0.72 5.42
N LYS A 108 15.36 -0.40 5.65
CA LYS A 108 15.45 -1.02 6.98
C LYS A 108 16.10 -0.11 8.03
N GLN A 109 17.07 0.70 7.67
CA GLN A 109 17.74 1.60 8.60
C GLN A 109 16.79 2.60 9.25
N TYR A 110 15.72 2.98 8.56
CA TYR A 110 14.82 4.04 9.00
C TYR A 110 13.50 3.55 9.57
N LEU A 111 13.12 2.31 9.27
CA LEU A 111 11.76 1.83 9.55
C LEU A 111 11.68 0.67 10.54
N VAL A 112 12.79 0.14 11.02
CA VAL A 112 12.76 -1.04 11.90
C VAL A 112 13.28 -0.68 13.30
N PRO A 113 12.59 -1.07 14.39
CA PRO A 113 11.22 -1.58 14.45
C PRO A 113 10.21 -0.44 14.34
N TYR A 114 9.16 -0.61 13.56
CA TYR A 114 8.20 0.47 13.35
C TYR A 114 6.77 0.02 13.55
N LYS A 115 6.01 0.83 14.27
CA LYS A 115 4.56 0.68 14.47
C LYS A 115 3.86 1.90 13.91
N SER A 116 2.67 1.70 13.38
CA SER A 116 1.82 2.80 12.90
C SER A 116 0.35 2.44 13.05
N ASN A 117 -0.48 3.43 12.79
CA ASN A 117 -1.92 3.27 12.76
C ASN A 117 -2.41 3.43 11.32
N LEU A 118 -3.16 2.46 10.83
CA LEU A 118 -3.94 2.62 9.61
C LEU A 118 -5.21 3.36 10.00
N ARG A 119 -5.53 4.45 9.31
CA ARG A 119 -6.61 5.34 9.73
C ARG A 119 -7.65 5.64 8.67
N GLN A 120 -7.24 5.82 7.43
CA GLN A 120 -8.12 6.33 6.39
C GLN A 120 -8.32 5.29 5.31
N ILE A 121 -9.52 5.28 4.76
CA ILE A 121 -9.86 4.47 3.59
C ILE A 121 -9.89 5.40 2.39
N ALA A 122 -9.31 4.97 1.28
CA ALA A 122 -9.30 5.74 0.04
C ALA A 122 -9.81 4.93 -1.13
N LEU A 123 -10.59 5.61 -1.99
CA LEU A 123 -10.97 5.14 -3.32
C LEU A 123 -9.96 5.73 -4.30
N VAL A 124 -9.27 4.89 -5.06
CA VAL A 124 -8.10 5.29 -5.82
C VAL A 124 -8.18 4.84 -7.28
N TYR A 125 -7.75 5.71 -8.17
CA TYR A 125 -7.50 5.39 -9.57
C TYR A 125 -6.03 4.94 -9.70
N CYS A 126 -5.79 3.72 -10.15
CA CYS A 126 -4.46 3.09 -10.21
C CYS A 126 -4.13 2.55 -11.60
N LYS A 127 -4.59 3.19 -12.66
CA LYS A 127 -4.27 2.76 -14.02
C LYS A 127 -2.95 3.35 -14.49
N GLY A 128 -2.10 2.49 -15.09
CA GLY A 128 -0.83 2.89 -15.64
C GLY A 128 0.24 3.19 -14.58
N HIS A 129 1.16 4.11 -14.91
CA HIS A 129 2.28 4.45 -14.05
C HIS A 129 1.80 5.06 -12.71
N TYR A 130 2.49 4.76 -11.59
CA TYR A 130 2.11 5.25 -10.26
C TYR A 130 1.99 6.78 -10.17
N ARG A 131 2.70 7.52 -11.02
CA ARG A 131 2.62 8.99 -11.07
C ARG A 131 1.26 9.50 -11.53
N LYS A 132 0.47 8.65 -12.19
CA LYS A 132 -0.89 8.96 -12.65
C LYS A 132 -1.96 8.54 -11.66
N TRP A 133 -1.58 7.83 -10.61
CA TRP A 133 -2.54 7.37 -9.60
C TRP A 133 -3.11 8.54 -8.83
N LYS A 134 -4.41 8.49 -8.54
CA LYS A 134 -5.13 9.57 -7.88
C LYS A 134 -6.06 9.04 -6.81
N ILE A 135 -5.99 9.65 -5.64
CA ILE A 135 -7.03 9.43 -4.62
C ILE A 135 -8.25 10.23 -5.05
N LEU A 136 -9.36 9.53 -5.29
CA LEU A 136 -10.62 10.12 -5.73
C LEU A 136 -11.48 10.54 -4.55
N GLN A 137 -11.53 9.72 -3.51
CA GLN A 137 -12.23 9.99 -2.26
C GLN A 137 -11.45 9.39 -1.10
N ILE A 138 -11.56 10.00 0.06
CA ILE A 138 -10.89 9.53 1.28
C ILE A 138 -11.79 9.83 2.49
N LYS A 139 -11.79 8.93 3.45
CA LYS A 139 -12.56 9.12 4.68
C LYS A 139 -11.87 8.51 5.90
#